data_3f28fb0516b452b452756af46418d3b2
#
_entry.id   3f28fb0516b452b452756af46418d3b2
#
_cell.length_a   1.000
_cell.length_b   1.000
_cell.length_c   1.000
_cell.angle_alpha   90.00
_cell.angle_beta   90.00
_cell.angle_gamma   90.00
#
_symmetry.space_group_name_H-M   'P 1'
#
loop_
_entity.id
_entity.type
_entity.pdbx_description
1 polymer ?
#
loop_
_entity_poly.entity_id
_entity_poly.type
_entity_poly.pdbx_seq_one_letter_code
_entity_poly.pdbx_strand_id
1 'polypeptide(L)'
;MRHIAMMRRAGGECHPGSPRAAPEATPSRTLVRSADVGEHYFARQPQTDSRPGTVDLVLPDLHLRLATDRGMFSPDRVDLGTRVLLETVPPPPPDGDLLDLGCGYGPIALTMASRSPQAIVWGVDVNERALTVAERNAQTAGLDNVRFGLADRIDPALRFAAIWSNPPIRIGKQALHALLQTWLARLAPGGRAHLVVQKNLGSDSLQRWLNDQGHPAERLASRAGYRVLAVDPKDPS
;
A
#
# COMPACT_ATOMS: atom_id res chain seq x y z
N MET A 1 14.48 48.74 80.29
CA MET A 1 13.29 48.96 81.12
C MET A 1 12.22 47.98 80.54
N ARG A 2 12.00 46.91 81.26
CA ARG A 2 10.77 46.66 82.06
C ARG A 2 9.51 46.64 81.16
N HIS A 3 8.65 45.60 81.07
CA HIS A 3 8.14 44.56 81.98
C HIS A 3 7.31 43.58 81.15
N ILE A 4 7.45 42.30 81.31
CA ILE A 4 6.68 41.40 82.17
C ILE A 4 5.18 41.34 81.73
N ALA A 5 4.75 40.24 81.25
CA ALA A 5 4.05 39.05 81.80
C ALA A 5 2.61 39.05 81.25
N MET A 6 2.00 38.02 80.98
CA MET A 6 1.51 36.86 81.66
C MET A 6 0.33 36.22 80.91
N MET A 7 0.42 34.97 80.68
CA MET A 7 -0.64 33.93 80.77
C MET A 7 -2.10 34.27 80.42
N ARG A 8 -2.74 33.51 79.55
CA ARG A 8 -3.78 32.52 79.88
C ARG A 8 -4.25 31.78 78.62
N ARG A 9 -4.12 30.52 78.67
CA ARG A 9 -4.90 29.30 78.42
C ARG A 9 -6.19 29.46 77.60
N ALA A 10 -6.28 28.44 76.74
CA ALA A 10 -7.34 27.45 76.43
C ALA A 10 -8.29 27.76 75.28
N GLY A 11 -8.47 26.81 74.48
CA GLY A 11 -9.53 26.68 73.49
C GLY A 11 -9.08 25.86 72.30
N GLY A 12 -9.14 24.52 72.43
CA GLY A 12 -8.94 23.64 71.29
C GLY A 12 -10.18 23.63 70.39
N GLU A 13 -10.00 23.82 69.15
CA GLU A 13 -10.99 23.42 68.17
C GLU A 13 -10.28 22.62 67.06
N CYS A 14 -10.66 21.34 66.97
CA CYS A 14 -10.31 20.47 65.88
C CYS A 14 -10.96 20.94 64.59
N HIS A 15 -10.18 21.29 63.58
CA HIS A 15 -10.66 21.41 62.22
C HIS A 15 -10.29 20.18 61.42
N PRO A 16 -11.24 19.60 60.66
CA PRO A 16 -11.02 18.39 59.86
C PRO A 16 -10.10 18.68 58.69
N GLY A 17 -9.19 17.76 58.47
CA GLY A 17 -8.16 17.83 57.45
C GLY A 17 -8.69 17.98 56.05
N SER A 18 -8.09 18.90 55.33
CA SER A 18 -8.22 19.00 53.87
C SER A 18 -7.72 17.72 53.19
N PRO A 19 -8.41 17.23 52.19
CA PRO A 19 -7.94 16.05 51.47
C PRO A 19 -6.67 16.42 50.66
N ARG A 20 -5.62 15.65 50.88
CA ARG A 20 -4.41 15.68 50.05
C ARG A 20 -4.81 15.42 48.60
N ALA A 21 -4.43 16.32 47.71
CA ALA A 21 -4.49 16.14 46.28
C ALA A 21 -3.70 14.87 45.88
N ALA A 22 -4.37 13.99 45.20
CA ALA A 22 -3.74 12.81 44.53
C ALA A 22 -2.76 13.29 43.46
N PRO A 23 -1.66 12.62 43.23
CA PRO A 23 -0.73 12.94 42.15
C PRO A 23 -1.44 12.78 40.80
N GLU A 24 -1.37 13.83 39.97
CA GLU A 24 -1.83 13.78 38.57
C GLU A 24 -1.16 12.62 37.86
N ALA A 25 -1.98 11.74 37.33
CA ALA A 25 -1.56 10.63 36.47
C ALA A 25 -1.00 11.24 35.17
N THR A 26 0.29 11.03 34.96
CA THR A 26 0.97 11.27 33.70
C THR A 26 0.21 10.53 32.58
N PRO A 27 -0.15 11.16 31.46
CA PRO A 27 -0.82 10.47 30.39
C PRO A 27 0.10 9.36 29.85
N SER A 28 -0.32 8.12 30.05
CA SER A 28 0.28 6.94 29.41
C SER A 28 0.39 7.20 27.91
N ARG A 29 1.60 7.21 27.41
CA ARG A 29 1.89 7.09 25.98
C ARG A 29 1.23 5.81 25.48
N THR A 30 0.06 5.94 24.87
CA THR A 30 -0.60 4.86 24.19
C THR A 30 0.33 4.40 23.09
N LEU A 31 0.96 3.25 23.29
CA LEU A 31 1.65 2.52 22.25
C LEU A 31 0.59 2.13 21.21
N VAL A 32 0.54 2.87 20.11
CA VAL A 32 -0.25 2.51 18.94
C VAL A 32 0.25 1.12 18.50
N ARG A 33 -0.58 0.12 18.73
CA ARG A 33 -0.29 -1.28 18.34
C ARG A 33 -0.14 -1.30 16.82
N SER A 34 0.89 -1.97 16.33
CA SER A 34 1.18 -2.17 14.91
C SER A 34 0.04 -2.83 14.10
N ALA A 35 -1.01 -3.32 14.75
CA ALA A 35 -2.24 -3.83 14.13
C ALA A 35 -3.11 -2.71 13.54
N ASP A 36 -3.12 -1.53 14.16
CA ASP A 36 -3.95 -0.38 13.74
C ASP A 36 -3.49 0.23 12.39
N VAL A 37 -2.21 0.11 12.07
CA VAL A 37 -1.64 0.66 10.82
C VAL A 37 -2.07 -0.16 9.59
N GLY A 38 -2.39 -1.46 9.77
CA GLY A 38 -2.83 -2.34 8.68
C GLY A 38 -4.27 -2.11 8.25
N GLU A 39 -5.19 -1.92 9.20
CA GLU A 39 -6.62 -1.73 8.90
C GLU A 39 -6.92 -0.42 8.19
N HIS A 40 -6.23 0.67 8.53
CA HIS A 40 -6.41 1.98 7.88
C HIS A 40 -5.91 2.01 6.43
N TYR A 41 -4.98 1.16 6.06
CA TYR A 41 -4.39 1.14 4.72
C TYR A 41 -5.31 0.46 3.69
N PHE A 42 -6.17 -0.48 4.11
CA PHE A 42 -7.08 -1.25 3.25
C PHE A 42 -8.54 -0.80 3.34
N ALA A 43 -8.82 0.32 4.00
CA ALA A 43 -10.15 0.89 4.02
C ALA A 43 -10.47 1.56 2.69
N ARG A 44 -11.70 1.37 2.16
CA ARG A 44 -12.20 2.07 0.97
C ARG A 44 -12.05 3.60 1.07
N GLN A 45 -12.19 4.13 2.27
CA GLN A 45 -11.99 5.56 2.57
C GLN A 45 -11.04 5.70 3.76
N PRO A 46 -9.80 6.16 3.56
CA PRO A 46 -8.91 6.46 4.67
C PRO A 46 -9.49 7.58 5.55
N GLN A 47 -9.56 7.35 6.84
CA GLN A 47 -10.04 8.37 7.82
C GLN A 47 -9.01 9.49 8.10
N THR A 48 -7.85 9.44 7.44
CA THR A 48 -6.80 10.44 7.59
C THR A 48 -7.09 11.69 6.77
N ASP A 49 -6.81 12.86 7.35
CA ASP A 49 -6.89 14.14 6.62
C ASP A 49 -6.04 14.09 5.36
N SER A 50 -6.57 14.68 4.27
CA SER A 50 -5.83 14.83 3.02
C SER A 50 -4.61 15.73 3.23
N ARG A 51 -3.46 15.28 2.77
CA ARG A 51 -2.24 16.08 2.68
C ARG A 51 -1.58 15.78 1.34
N PRO A 52 -1.90 16.59 0.32
CA PRO A 52 -1.35 16.41 -1.02
C PRO A 52 0.16 16.52 -1.03
N GLY A 53 0.80 15.68 -1.82
CA GLY A 53 2.23 15.69 -2.10
C GLY A 53 2.52 15.40 -3.56
N THR A 54 3.78 15.39 -3.92
CA THR A 54 4.26 14.98 -5.24
C THR A 54 5.52 14.15 -5.10
N VAL A 55 5.67 13.15 -5.98
CA VAL A 55 6.87 12.34 -6.09
C VAL A 55 7.29 12.21 -7.55
N ASP A 56 8.58 12.08 -7.79
CA ASP A 56 9.11 11.84 -9.13
C ASP A 56 9.44 10.36 -9.30
N LEU A 57 8.87 9.73 -10.32
CA LEU A 57 9.28 8.42 -10.82
C LEU A 57 10.20 8.62 -12.01
N VAL A 58 11.50 8.42 -11.79
CA VAL A 58 12.53 8.52 -12.83
C VAL A 58 13.01 7.11 -13.17
N LEU A 59 12.77 6.68 -14.39
CA LEU A 59 13.25 5.45 -15.01
C LEU A 59 14.15 5.81 -16.19
N PRO A 60 14.96 4.89 -16.73
CA PRO A 60 15.85 5.18 -17.86
C PRO A 60 15.13 5.70 -19.11
N ASP A 61 13.88 5.29 -19.31
CA ASP A 61 13.04 5.56 -20.48
C ASP A 61 11.86 6.50 -20.20
N LEU A 62 11.62 6.87 -18.94
CA LEU A 62 10.41 7.58 -18.54
C LEU A 62 10.62 8.44 -17.29
N HIS A 63 10.06 9.66 -17.31
CA HIS A 63 9.96 10.51 -16.12
C HIS A 63 8.50 10.91 -15.91
N LEU A 64 7.92 10.51 -14.78
CA LEU A 64 6.58 10.89 -14.36
C LEU A 64 6.64 11.66 -13.05
N ARG A 65 6.01 12.81 -12.99
CA ARG A 65 5.74 13.55 -11.77
C ARG A 65 4.33 13.23 -11.31
N LEU A 66 4.21 12.56 -10.16
CA LEU A 66 2.97 11.97 -9.68
C LEU A 66 2.49 12.69 -8.43
N ALA A 67 1.23 13.11 -8.41
CA ALA A 67 0.57 13.55 -7.20
C ALA A 67 0.38 12.35 -6.26
N THR A 68 0.48 12.62 -4.97
CA THR A 68 0.22 11.67 -3.88
C THR A 68 -0.66 12.30 -2.82
N ASP A 69 -1.16 11.52 -1.88
CA ASP A 69 -1.84 12.03 -0.71
C ASP A 69 -1.57 11.16 0.52
N ARG A 70 -1.72 11.73 1.69
CA ARG A 70 -1.63 11.00 2.96
C ARG A 70 -2.71 9.91 3.01
N GLY A 71 -2.36 8.77 3.61
CA GLY A 71 -3.25 7.59 3.63
C GLY A 71 -3.12 6.68 2.40
N MET A 72 -2.20 6.98 1.49
CA MET A 72 -1.79 6.09 0.40
C MET A 72 -0.49 5.37 0.73
N PHE A 73 -0.21 4.32 -0.03
CA PHE A 73 1.07 3.63 0.08
C PHE A 73 2.21 4.52 -0.43
N SER A 74 3.25 4.68 0.40
CA SER A 74 4.47 5.43 0.06
C SER A 74 4.22 6.85 -0.49
N PRO A 75 3.57 7.76 0.29
CA PRO A 75 3.16 9.07 -0.22
C PRO A 75 4.32 10.04 -0.45
N ASP A 76 5.47 9.81 0.19
CA ASP A 76 6.63 10.72 0.17
C ASP A 76 7.70 10.36 -0.86
N ARG A 77 7.61 9.17 -1.45
CA ARG A 77 8.52 8.66 -2.49
C ARG A 77 7.91 7.46 -3.20
N VAL A 78 8.31 7.21 -4.44
CA VAL A 78 7.96 5.94 -5.09
C VAL A 78 8.59 4.79 -4.31
N ASP A 79 7.77 3.77 -3.99
CA ASP A 79 8.23 2.60 -3.24
C ASP A 79 9.40 1.90 -3.95
N LEU A 80 10.36 1.45 -3.16
CA LEU A 80 11.55 0.81 -3.68
C LEU A 80 11.23 -0.50 -4.42
N GLY A 81 10.26 -1.29 -3.93
CA GLY A 81 9.79 -2.51 -4.60
C GLY A 81 9.19 -2.19 -5.98
N THR A 82 8.35 -1.16 -6.04
CA THR A 82 7.79 -0.66 -7.31
C THR A 82 8.90 -0.27 -8.29
N ARG A 83 9.91 0.47 -7.85
CA ARG A 83 11.06 0.80 -8.71
C ARG A 83 11.81 -0.43 -9.18
N VAL A 84 12.10 -1.38 -8.27
CA VAL A 84 12.76 -2.64 -8.62
C VAL A 84 11.96 -3.42 -9.66
N LEU A 85 10.64 -3.48 -9.53
CA LEU A 85 9.77 -4.10 -10.53
C LEU A 85 9.95 -3.42 -11.89
N LEU A 86 9.72 -2.11 -11.97
CA LEU A 86 9.70 -1.35 -13.22
C LEU A 86 11.05 -1.28 -13.95
N GLU A 87 12.16 -1.40 -13.20
CA GLU A 87 13.52 -1.46 -13.74
C GLU A 87 13.95 -2.89 -14.16
N THR A 88 13.18 -3.92 -13.75
CA THR A 88 13.58 -5.32 -13.94
C THR A 88 12.76 -6.02 -15.02
N VAL A 89 11.43 -5.76 -15.02
CA VAL A 89 10.52 -6.48 -15.92
C VAL A 89 10.76 -6.08 -17.38
N PRO A 90 10.55 -7.01 -18.32
CA PRO A 90 10.55 -6.68 -19.74
C PRO A 90 9.44 -5.65 -20.05
N PRO A 91 9.51 -4.96 -21.20
CA PRO A 91 8.41 -4.11 -21.64
C PRO A 91 7.07 -4.87 -21.58
N PRO A 92 5.96 -4.20 -21.22
CA PRO A 92 4.66 -4.86 -21.23
C PRO A 92 4.25 -5.20 -22.67
N PRO A 93 3.29 -6.13 -22.87
CA PRO A 93 2.71 -6.39 -24.18
C PRO A 93 2.26 -5.09 -24.87
N PRO A 94 2.47 -4.95 -26.19
CA PRO A 94 2.19 -3.71 -26.91
C PRO A 94 0.69 -3.37 -27.00
N ASP A 95 -0.16 -4.39 -26.89
CA ASP A 95 -1.62 -4.32 -27.02
C ASP A 95 -2.33 -5.24 -26.04
N GLY A 96 -3.67 -5.27 -26.09
CA GLY A 96 -4.53 -6.03 -25.20
C GLY A 96 -4.80 -5.32 -23.87
N ASP A 97 -5.42 -6.05 -22.94
CA ASP A 97 -5.71 -5.58 -21.60
C ASP A 97 -4.56 -5.89 -20.65
N LEU A 98 -4.07 -4.90 -19.94
CA LEU A 98 -3.01 -5.02 -18.94
C LEU A 98 -3.57 -4.62 -17.56
N LEU A 99 -3.02 -5.18 -16.48
CA LEU A 99 -3.50 -4.92 -15.13
C LEU A 99 -2.36 -4.49 -14.19
N ASP A 100 -2.57 -3.40 -13.47
CA ASP A 100 -1.84 -3.05 -12.24
C ASP A 100 -2.72 -3.38 -11.03
N LEU A 101 -2.36 -4.43 -10.31
CA LEU A 101 -3.11 -4.92 -9.14
C LEU A 101 -2.57 -4.30 -7.86
N GLY A 102 -3.40 -3.49 -7.18
CA GLY A 102 -3.00 -2.66 -6.04
C GLY A 102 -2.29 -1.40 -6.52
N CYS A 103 -2.92 -0.67 -7.45
CA CYS A 103 -2.26 0.39 -8.21
C CYS A 103 -1.88 1.63 -7.39
N GLY A 104 -2.49 1.84 -6.22
CA GLY A 104 -2.28 3.06 -5.44
C GLY A 104 -2.54 4.32 -6.26
N TYR A 105 -1.62 5.27 -6.24
CA TYR A 105 -1.67 6.50 -7.05
C TYR A 105 -1.17 6.32 -8.50
N GLY A 106 -0.96 5.09 -8.96
CA GLY A 106 -0.79 4.70 -10.35
C GLY A 106 0.63 4.57 -10.90
N PRO A 107 1.72 4.46 -10.12
CA PRO A 107 3.08 4.44 -10.69
C PRO A 107 3.33 3.29 -11.66
N ILE A 108 2.80 2.10 -11.40
CA ILE A 108 2.93 0.94 -12.29
C ILE A 108 2.00 1.09 -13.48
N ALA A 109 0.71 1.37 -13.27
CA ALA A 109 -0.27 1.52 -14.34
C ALA A 109 0.14 2.58 -15.37
N LEU A 110 0.60 3.74 -14.92
CA LEU A 110 1.01 4.83 -15.81
C LEU A 110 2.30 4.48 -16.56
N THR A 111 3.22 3.74 -15.94
CA THR A 111 4.40 3.22 -16.65
C THR A 111 4.01 2.22 -17.73
N MET A 112 3.09 1.29 -17.44
CA MET A 112 2.57 0.35 -18.43
C MET A 112 1.89 1.10 -19.59
N ALA A 113 1.04 2.07 -19.28
CA ALA A 113 0.31 2.87 -20.28
C ALA A 113 1.26 3.68 -21.19
N SER A 114 2.32 4.25 -20.62
CA SER A 114 3.34 4.98 -21.39
C SER A 114 4.15 4.06 -22.31
N ARG A 115 4.45 2.83 -21.85
CA ARG A 115 5.25 1.85 -22.59
C ARG A 115 4.44 1.08 -23.64
N SER A 116 3.11 1.04 -23.49
CA SER A 116 2.20 0.29 -24.37
C SER A 116 0.99 1.15 -24.78
N PRO A 117 1.18 2.15 -25.64
CA PRO A 117 0.13 3.11 -25.98
C PRO A 117 -1.07 2.51 -26.72
N GLN A 118 -0.96 1.31 -27.27
CA GLN A 118 -2.06 0.59 -27.93
C GLN A 118 -2.81 -0.37 -26.99
N ALA A 119 -2.26 -0.64 -25.80
CA ALA A 119 -2.90 -1.45 -24.80
C ALA A 119 -3.90 -0.63 -23.97
N ILE A 120 -4.88 -1.30 -23.36
CA ILE A 120 -5.72 -0.70 -22.30
C ILE A 120 -5.18 -1.16 -20.95
N VAL A 121 -4.77 -0.22 -20.12
CA VAL A 121 -4.26 -0.53 -18.77
C VAL A 121 -5.35 -0.33 -17.73
N TRP A 122 -5.57 -1.33 -16.91
CA TRP A 122 -6.49 -1.30 -15.79
C TRP A 122 -5.72 -1.18 -14.48
N GLY A 123 -5.96 -0.13 -13.72
CA GLY A 123 -5.45 0.05 -12.36
C GLY A 123 -6.52 -0.28 -11.34
N VAL A 124 -6.28 -1.24 -10.47
CA VAL A 124 -7.24 -1.68 -9.46
C VAL A 124 -6.69 -1.46 -8.07
N ASP A 125 -7.46 -0.80 -7.21
CA ASP A 125 -7.16 -0.62 -5.80
C ASP A 125 -8.45 -0.68 -4.96
N VAL A 126 -8.32 -0.89 -3.66
CA VAL A 126 -9.45 -0.82 -2.71
C VAL A 126 -9.67 0.61 -2.21
N ASN A 127 -8.69 1.49 -2.32
CA ASN A 127 -8.69 2.85 -1.81
C ASN A 127 -9.20 3.83 -2.88
N GLU A 128 -10.45 4.28 -2.76
CA GLU A 128 -11.09 5.21 -3.69
C GLU A 128 -10.33 6.55 -3.83
N ARG A 129 -9.72 7.04 -2.74
CA ARG A 129 -8.90 8.26 -2.79
C ARG A 129 -7.65 8.05 -3.65
N ALA A 130 -7.02 6.88 -3.56
CA ALA A 130 -5.87 6.55 -4.38
C ALA A 130 -6.24 6.48 -5.87
N LEU A 131 -7.39 5.88 -6.20
CA LEU A 131 -7.91 5.83 -7.57
C LEU A 131 -8.16 7.24 -8.13
N THR A 132 -8.78 8.13 -7.35
CA THR A 132 -9.00 9.54 -7.77
C THR A 132 -7.68 10.26 -8.06
N VAL A 133 -6.64 10.01 -7.26
CA VAL A 133 -5.31 10.60 -7.49
C VAL A 133 -4.64 9.96 -8.71
N ALA A 134 -4.79 8.65 -8.91
CA ALA A 134 -4.27 7.94 -10.09
C ALA A 134 -4.90 8.47 -11.39
N GLU A 135 -6.22 8.70 -11.41
CA GLU A 135 -6.91 9.32 -12.54
C GLU A 135 -6.37 10.71 -12.87
N ARG A 136 -6.15 11.56 -11.85
CA ARG A 136 -5.54 12.89 -12.03
C ARG A 136 -4.12 12.77 -12.58
N ASN A 137 -3.35 11.81 -12.11
CA ASN A 137 -1.99 11.56 -12.60
C ASN A 137 -2.00 11.14 -14.07
N ALA A 138 -2.94 10.29 -14.50
CA ALA A 138 -3.10 9.91 -15.89
C ALA A 138 -3.42 11.11 -16.77
N GLN A 139 -4.38 11.94 -16.37
CA GLN A 139 -4.73 13.17 -17.07
C GLN A 139 -3.53 14.13 -17.20
N THR A 140 -2.79 14.31 -16.09
CA THR A 140 -1.61 15.18 -16.08
C THR A 140 -0.50 14.65 -17.01
N ALA A 141 -0.35 13.34 -17.10
CA ALA A 141 0.62 12.66 -17.97
C ALA A 141 0.14 12.54 -19.43
N GLY A 142 -1.11 12.92 -19.75
CA GLY A 142 -1.68 12.80 -21.11
C GLY A 142 -1.89 11.35 -21.54
N LEU A 143 -2.21 10.45 -20.59
CA LEU A 143 -2.40 9.02 -20.85
C LEU A 143 -3.89 8.70 -20.89
N ASP A 144 -4.44 8.48 -22.09
CA ASP A 144 -5.86 8.20 -22.31
C ASP A 144 -6.19 6.70 -22.34
N ASN A 145 -5.16 5.84 -22.35
CA ASN A 145 -5.27 4.39 -22.44
C ASN A 145 -5.25 3.67 -21.09
N VAL A 146 -5.50 4.40 -19.98
CA VAL A 146 -5.58 3.81 -18.63
C VAL A 146 -6.95 4.03 -18.01
N ARG A 147 -7.42 3.05 -17.26
CA ARG A 147 -8.69 3.03 -16.53
C ARG A 147 -8.44 2.62 -15.09
N PHE A 148 -9.06 3.31 -14.13
CA PHE A 148 -8.92 3.00 -12.72
C PHE A 148 -10.28 2.62 -12.13
N GLY A 149 -10.28 1.71 -11.16
CA GLY A 149 -11.52 1.32 -10.50
C GLY A 149 -11.34 0.32 -9.37
N LEU A 150 -12.45 0.16 -8.62
CA LEU A 150 -12.55 -0.89 -7.61
C LEU A 150 -12.64 -2.26 -8.29
N ALA A 151 -12.18 -3.30 -7.60
CA ALA A 151 -12.16 -4.68 -8.12
C ALA A 151 -13.53 -5.18 -8.60
N ASP A 152 -14.61 -4.78 -7.91
CA ASP A 152 -15.99 -5.14 -8.22
C ASP A 152 -16.59 -4.38 -9.44
N ARG A 153 -15.86 -3.39 -9.96
CA ARG A 153 -16.25 -2.62 -11.14
C ARG A 153 -15.58 -3.09 -12.43
N ILE A 154 -14.63 -4.01 -12.33
CA ILE A 154 -13.90 -4.53 -13.49
C ILE A 154 -14.67 -5.74 -14.05
N ASP A 155 -15.02 -5.66 -15.33
CA ASP A 155 -15.71 -6.76 -16.02
C ASP A 155 -15.02 -8.12 -15.74
N PRO A 156 -15.72 -9.09 -15.15
CA PRO A 156 -15.14 -10.39 -14.81
C PRO A 156 -14.71 -11.20 -16.05
N ALA A 157 -15.23 -10.87 -17.23
CA ALA A 157 -14.84 -11.53 -18.48
C ALA A 157 -13.49 -11.08 -19.03
N LEU A 158 -12.97 -9.92 -18.62
CA LEU A 158 -11.66 -9.43 -19.06
C LEU A 158 -10.54 -10.43 -18.74
N ARG A 159 -9.64 -10.59 -19.69
CA ARG A 159 -8.41 -11.39 -19.57
C ARG A 159 -7.21 -10.51 -19.86
N PHE A 160 -6.19 -10.62 -19.04
CA PHE A 160 -5.04 -9.72 -19.06
C PHE A 160 -3.82 -10.37 -19.71
N ALA A 161 -3.26 -9.72 -20.70
CA ALA A 161 -2.00 -10.11 -21.34
C ALA A 161 -0.80 -9.94 -20.37
N ALA A 162 -0.90 -8.99 -19.44
CA ALA A 162 0.04 -8.87 -18.32
C ALA A 162 -0.66 -8.40 -17.04
N ILE A 163 -0.18 -8.91 -15.89
CA ILE A 163 -0.58 -8.43 -14.56
C ILE A 163 0.70 -8.03 -13.82
N TRP A 164 0.86 -6.75 -13.50
CA TRP A 164 1.95 -6.29 -12.66
C TRP A 164 1.43 -5.90 -11.28
N SER A 165 2.22 -6.16 -10.23
CA SER A 165 1.79 -5.85 -8.88
C SER A 165 2.96 -5.68 -7.92
N ASN A 166 2.84 -4.70 -7.04
CA ASN A 166 3.52 -4.66 -5.75
C ASN A 166 2.46 -5.01 -4.68
N PRO A 167 2.16 -6.30 -4.46
CA PRO A 167 0.98 -6.72 -3.75
C PRO A 167 1.04 -6.35 -2.26
N PRO A 168 -0.11 -6.12 -1.62
CA PRO A 168 -0.20 -5.72 -0.22
C PRO A 168 0.10 -6.88 0.73
N ILE A 169 1.37 -7.27 0.88
CA ILE A 169 1.80 -8.41 1.70
C ILE A 169 1.29 -8.35 3.16
N ARG A 170 1.07 -7.13 3.70
CA ARG A 170 0.66 -6.91 5.09
C ARG A 170 -0.80 -7.26 5.40
N ILE A 171 -1.62 -7.54 4.40
CA ILE A 171 -3.00 -8.04 4.62
C ILE A 171 -3.06 -9.45 5.23
N GLY A 172 -1.92 -10.10 5.29
CA GLY A 172 -1.80 -11.48 5.74
C GLY A 172 -1.82 -12.49 4.60
N LYS A 173 -1.23 -13.63 4.90
CA LYS A 173 -0.97 -14.68 3.90
C LYS A 173 -2.25 -15.17 3.20
N GLN A 174 -3.30 -15.44 3.98
CA GLN A 174 -4.56 -15.98 3.45
C GLN A 174 -5.26 -15.00 2.50
N ALA A 175 -5.36 -13.73 2.89
CA ALA A 175 -5.99 -12.70 2.07
C ALA A 175 -5.17 -12.42 0.80
N LEU A 176 -3.83 -12.40 0.90
CA LEU A 176 -2.95 -12.27 -0.27
C LEU A 176 -3.13 -13.42 -1.25
N HIS A 177 -3.18 -14.66 -0.74
CA HIS A 177 -3.39 -15.85 -1.58
C HIS A 177 -4.74 -15.79 -2.29
N ALA A 178 -5.83 -15.44 -1.59
CA ALA A 178 -7.16 -15.29 -2.20
C ALA A 178 -7.16 -14.20 -3.30
N LEU A 179 -6.52 -13.04 -3.03
CA LEU A 179 -6.36 -11.98 -4.01
C LEU A 179 -5.65 -12.47 -5.27
N LEU A 180 -4.49 -13.11 -5.10
CA LEU A 180 -3.71 -13.60 -6.23
C LEU A 180 -4.44 -14.71 -7.00
N GLN A 181 -5.11 -15.65 -6.32
CA GLN A 181 -5.92 -16.67 -7.00
C GLN A 181 -7.00 -16.06 -7.90
N THR A 182 -7.71 -15.04 -7.40
CA THR A 182 -8.76 -14.36 -8.15
C THR A 182 -8.22 -13.70 -9.42
N TRP A 183 -7.09 -13.00 -9.32
CA TRP A 183 -6.59 -12.21 -10.44
C TRP A 183 -5.69 -12.99 -11.39
N LEU A 184 -4.89 -13.95 -10.91
CA LEU A 184 -4.09 -14.80 -11.78
C LEU A 184 -4.94 -15.72 -12.65
N ALA A 185 -6.13 -16.13 -12.20
CA ALA A 185 -7.11 -16.85 -13.01
C ALA A 185 -7.64 -16.03 -14.21
N ARG A 186 -7.36 -14.73 -14.24
CA ARG A 186 -7.73 -13.82 -15.32
C ARG A 186 -6.59 -13.51 -16.29
N LEU A 187 -5.43 -14.16 -16.16
CA LEU A 187 -4.41 -14.12 -17.20
C LEU A 187 -4.94 -14.68 -18.51
N ALA A 188 -4.69 -13.97 -19.59
CA ALA A 188 -4.94 -14.48 -20.94
C ALA A 188 -4.01 -15.68 -21.25
N PRO A 189 -4.38 -16.56 -22.18
CA PRO A 189 -3.45 -17.54 -22.70
C PRO A 189 -2.15 -16.88 -23.19
N GLY A 190 -1.00 -17.34 -22.69
CA GLY A 190 0.31 -16.71 -22.98
C GLY A 190 0.58 -15.40 -22.23
N GLY A 191 -0.35 -14.91 -21.44
CA GLY A 191 -0.13 -13.77 -20.58
C GLY A 191 0.80 -14.11 -19.41
N ARG A 192 1.38 -13.08 -18.77
CA ARG A 192 2.33 -13.28 -17.66
C ARG A 192 2.13 -12.25 -16.55
N ALA A 193 2.18 -12.70 -15.30
CA ALA A 193 2.18 -11.80 -14.17
C ALA A 193 3.61 -11.53 -13.66
N HIS A 194 3.85 -10.30 -13.18
CA HIS A 194 5.08 -9.92 -12.53
C HIS A 194 4.76 -9.34 -11.14
N LEU A 195 5.29 -9.98 -10.11
CA LEU A 195 5.03 -9.63 -8.72
C LEU A 195 6.34 -9.21 -8.04
N VAL A 196 6.37 -8.04 -7.39
CA VAL A 196 7.51 -7.68 -6.56
C VAL A 196 7.18 -7.94 -5.10
N VAL A 197 8.06 -8.66 -4.41
CA VAL A 197 7.86 -9.08 -3.02
C VAL A 197 9.13 -8.86 -2.22
N GLN A 198 8.99 -8.24 -1.06
CA GLN A 198 10.11 -8.08 -0.15
C GLN A 198 10.59 -9.44 0.36
N LYS A 199 11.91 -9.69 0.29
CA LYS A 199 12.52 -10.99 0.62
C LYS A 199 12.13 -11.48 2.01
N ASN A 200 12.19 -10.60 3.01
CA ASN A 200 11.91 -10.93 4.40
C ASN A 200 10.40 -11.07 4.72
N LEU A 201 9.52 -10.73 3.78
CA LEU A 201 8.06 -10.86 3.92
C LEU A 201 7.49 -12.08 3.21
N GLY A 202 8.32 -13.09 2.94
CA GLY A 202 7.86 -14.40 2.49
C GLY A 202 7.89 -14.65 0.99
N SER A 203 8.77 -13.96 0.23
CA SER A 203 8.90 -14.17 -1.23
C SER A 203 9.12 -15.63 -1.64
N ASP A 204 9.94 -16.39 -0.87
CA ASP A 204 10.18 -17.82 -1.17
C ASP A 204 8.96 -18.69 -0.89
N SER A 205 8.21 -18.37 0.16
CA SER A 205 6.99 -19.11 0.48
C SER A 205 5.87 -18.79 -0.51
N LEU A 206 5.81 -17.55 -1.02
CA LEU A 206 4.86 -17.17 -2.06
C LEU A 206 5.17 -17.87 -3.37
N GLN A 207 6.44 -17.90 -3.78
CA GLN A 207 6.85 -18.59 -5.01
C GLN A 207 6.50 -20.09 -4.96
N ARG A 208 6.80 -20.78 -3.84
CA ARG A 208 6.41 -22.19 -3.65
C ARG A 208 4.90 -22.37 -3.74
N TRP A 209 4.15 -21.53 -3.02
CA TRP A 209 2.69 -21.61 -3.04
C TRP A 209 2.10 -21.39 -4.43
N LEU A 210 2.62 -20.45 -5.24
CA LEU A 210 2.18 -20.26 -6.63
C LEU A 210 2.39 -21.53 -7.46
N ASN A 211 3.57 -22.16 -7.37
CA ASN A 211 3.85 -23.43 -8.03
C ASN A 211 2.92 -24.55 -7.55
N ASP A 212 2.66 -24.65 -6.24
CA ASP A 212 1.73 -25.63 -5.65
C ASP A 212 0.29 -25.41 -6.12
N GLN A 213 -0.08 -24.17 -6.50
CA GLN A 213 -1.38 -23.84 -7.08
C GLN A 213 -1.46 -24.08 -8.58
N GLY A 214 -0.39 -24.57 -9.22
CA GLY A 214 -0.31 -24.82 -10.66
C GLY A 214 0.00 -23.59 -11.51
N HIS A 215 0.49 -22.51 -10.90
CA HIS A 215 1.05 -21.36 -11.60
C HIS A 215 2.57 -21.45 -11.59
N PRO A 216 3.22 -21.80 -12.73
CA PRO A 216 4.67 -21.79 -12.81
C PRO A 216 5.21 -20.42 -12.44
N ALA A 217 6.05 -20.36 -11.41
CA ALA A 217 6.59 -19.12 -10.88
C ALA A 217 8.11 -19.20 -10.80
N GLU A 218 8.79 -18.31 -11.50
CA GLU A 218 10.24 -18.20 -11.51
C GLU A 218 10.71 -16.85 -10.92
N ARG A 219 11.94 -16.85 -10.41
CA ARG A 219 12.57 -15.63 -9.94
C ARG A 219 13.26 -14.93 -11.10
N LEU A 220 12.71 -13.79 -11.52
CA LEU A 220 13.31 -12.96 -12.57
C LEU A 220 14.51 -12.15 -12.03
N ALA A 221 14.40 -11.61 -10.80
CA ALA A 221 15.49 -10.85 -10.18
C ALA A 221 15.42 -10.88 -8.65
N SER A 222 16.58 -10.53 -8.04
CA SER A 222 16.72 -10.28 -6.61
C SER A 222 17.60 -9.05 -6.42
N ARG A 223 17.00 -7.91 -5.99
CA ARG A 223 17.68 -6.63 -5.88
C ARG A 223 17.14 -5.83 -4.69
N ALA A 224 18.02 -5.13 -3.98
CA ALA A 224 17.67 -4.21 -2.89
C ALA A 224 16.71 -4.79 -1.83
N GLY A 225 16.83 -6.10 -1.51
CA GLY A 225 15.95 -6.77 -0.55
C GLY A 225 14.59 -7.22 -1.11
N TYR A 226 14.35 -7.03 -2.40
CA TYR A 226 13.15 -7.46 -3.11
C TYR A 226 13.44 -8.59 -4.09
N ARG A 227 12.43 -9.37 -4.41
CA ARG A 227 12.40 -10.34 -5.51
C ARG A 227 11.30 -9.99 -6.47
N VAL A 228 11.60 -10.07 -7.75
CA VAL A 228 10.61 -10.03 -8.82
C VAL A 228 10.35 -11.46 -9.26
N LEU A 229 9.09 -11.86 -9.16
CA LEU A 229 8.62 -13.17 -9.63
C LEU A 229 7.89 -12.98 -10.95
N ALA A 230 8.22 -13.79 -11.95
CA ALA A 230 7.42 -13.96 -13.15
C ALA A 230 6.54 -15.20 -12.95
N VAL A 231 5.26 -15.08 -13.26
CA VAL A 231 4.24 -16.09 -12.98
C VAL A 231 3.42 -16.33 -14.24
N ASP A 232 3.39 -17.56 -14.68
CA ASP A 232 2.61 -17.98 -15.84
C ASP A 232 1.17 -18.37 -15.45
N PRO A 233 0.22 -18.35 -16.40
CA PRO A 233 -1.11 -18.90 -16.18
C PRO A 233 -1.03 -20.37 -15.79
N LYS A 234 -2.09 -20.91 -15.23
CA LYS A 234 -2.17 -22.36 -15.00
C LYS A 234 -2.12 -23.08 -16.33
N ASP A 235 -1.40 -24.20 -16.36
CA ASP A 235 -1.49 -25.10 -17.48
C ASP A 235 -2.94 -25.56 -17.65
N PRO A 236 -3.49 -25.50 -18.87
CA PRO A 236 -4.80 -26.06 -19.13
C PRO A 236 -4.77 -27.57 -18.85
N SER A 237 -5.52 -28.00 -17.84
CA SER A 237 -5.70 -29.42 -17.49
C SER A 237 -6.55 -30.11 -18.53
#